data_73f456562b9891cdd641626413b2c363
#
_entry.id   73f456562b9891cdd641626413b2c363
#
_cell.length_a   1.000
_cell.length_b   1.000
_cell.length_c   1.000
_cell.angle_alpha   90.00
_cell.angle_beta   90.00
_cell.angle_gamma   90.00
#
_symmetry.space_group_name_H-M   'P 1'
#
loop_
_entity.id
_entity.type
_entity.pdbx_description
1 polymer ?
#
loop_
_entity_poly.entity_id
_entity_poly.type
_entity_poly.pdbx_seq_one_letter_code
_entity_poly.pdbx_strand_id
1 'polypeptide(L)'
;YCATCDGAFYRDREVAVVGINQEAVQEAQFLTTFASMVHWITFKDPGKDDYHAQDLLSMSNVKHWRRSRLAAIEGGDAGVTGAKVKQKDTSEPLSLEVEGVFVYQNGSKPITDFAGDQVEYNADGGVKVDDSMSTNVPGVWAIGDIRNTPYKQAVVAAGDGCIAAMAIDRYLNHRKTVKPDWDHS
;
A
#
# COMPACT_ATOMS: atom_id res chain seq x y z
N TYR A 1 -1.20 -4.08 1.95
CA TYR A 1 -0.03 -4.93 2.17
C TYR A 1 1.20 -4.22 1.63
N CYS A 2 2.36 -4.51 2.22
CA CYS A 2 3.60 -3.81 1.92
C CYS A 2 4.70 -4.86 1.77
N ALA A 3 5.20 -5.09 0.55
CA ALA A 3 6.27 -6.07 0.35
C ALA A 3 7.55 -5.67 1.09
N THR A 4 7.82 -4.36 1.22
CA THR A 4 8.95 -3.85 2.02
C THR A 4 8.85 -4.26 3.49
N CYS A 5 7.62 -4.35 4.04
CA CYS A 5 7.38 -4.74 5.43
C CYS A 5 7.46 -6.26 5.63
N ASP A 6 6.84 -7.00 4.70
CA ASP A 6 6.53 -8.42 4.87
C ASP A 6 7.40 -9.34 4.01
N GLY A 7 8.09 -8.81 2.98
CA GLY A 7 8.79 -9.62 1.99
C GLY A 7 9.82 -10.59 2.58
N ALA A 8 10.51 -10.19 3.64
CA ALA A 8 11.50 -11.04 4.31
C ALA A 8 10.90 -12.33 4.92
N PHE A 9 9.60 -12.33 5.27
CA PHE A 9 8.90 -13.52 5.79
C PHE A 9 8.64 -14.57 4.70
N TYR A 10 8.76 -14.17 3.43
CA TYR A 10 8.55 -15.07 2.28
C TYR A 10 9.87 -15.53 1.64
N ARG A 11 10.96 -15.53 2.42
CA ARG A 11 12.25 -16.06 1.94
C ARG A 11 12.11 -17.54 1.54
N ASP A 12 12.57 -17.84 0.33
CA ASP A 12 12.55 -19.17 -0.28
C ASP A 12 11.12 -19.76 -0.49
N ARG A 13 10.08 -18.90 -0.45
CA ARG A 13 8.68 -19.27 -0.64
C ARG A 13 8.14 -18.75 -1.97
N GLU A 14 7.06 -19.35 -2.46
CA GLU A 14 6.34 -18.87 -3.62
C GLU A 14 5.26 -17.85 -3.21
N VAL A 15 5.19 -16.72 -3.92
CA VAL A 15 4.22 -15.66 -3.67
C VAL A 15 3.52 -15.23 -4.95
N ALA A 16 2.31 -14.69 -4.83
CA ALA A 16 1.59 -14.08 -5.93
C ALA A 16 1.53 -12.55 -5.76
N VAL A 17 1.73 -11.83 -6.86
CA VAL A 17 1.53 -10.38 -6.95
C VAL A 17 0.47 -10.09 -8.00
N VAL A 18 -0.57 -9.35 -7.61
CA VAL A 18 -1.73 -9.06 -8.47
C VAL A 18 -1.80 -7.57 -8.74
N GLY A 19 -1.63 -7.19 -9.99
CA GLY A 19 -1.68 -5.79 -10.42
C GLY A 19 -0.75 -5.51 -11.58
N ILE A 20 -0.93 -4.33 -12.20
CA ILE A 20 -0.14 -3.90 -13.37
C ILE A 20 0.32 -2.45 -13.24
N ASN A 21 -0.09 -1.75 -12.19
CA ASN A 21 0.37 -0.40 -11.92
C ASN A 21 1.85 -0.40 -11.49
N GLN A 22 2.46 0.76 -11.47
CA GLN A 22 3.87 0.91 -11.12
C GLN A 22 4.19 0.33 -9.74
N GLU A 23 3.30 0.50 -8.77
CA GLU A 23 3.44 -0.07 -7.43
C GLU A 23 3.53 -1.60 -7.48
N ALA A 24 2.59 -2.26 -8.17
CA ALA A 24 2.59 -3.72 -8.31
C ALA A 24 3.89 -4.25 -8.92
N VAL A 25 4.43 -3.55 -9.93
CA VAL A 25 5.68 -3.93 -10.59
C VAL A 25 6.88 -3.77 -9.65
N GLN A 26 6.98 -2.64 -8.95
CA GLN A 26 8.08 -2.38 -8.00
C GLN A 26 8.06 -3.34 -6.82
N GLU A 27 6.88 -3.61 -6.27
CA GLU A 27 6.72 -4.55 -5.16
C GLU A 27 7.00 -6.00 -5.61
N ALA A 28 6.62 -6.38 -6.83
CA ALA A 28 6.99 -7.67 -7.40
C ALA A 28 8.51 -7.80 -7.59
N GLN A 29 9.18 -6.76 -8.12
CA GLN A 29 10.64 -6.73 -8.23
C GLN A 29 11.31 -6.86 -6.87
N PHE A 30 10.82 -6.14 -5.86
CA PHE A 30 11.36 -6.24 -4.51
C PHE A 30 11.21 -7.66 -3.92
N LEU A 31 10.06 -8.30 -4.11
CA LEU A 31 9.81 -9.67 -3.65
C LEU A 31 10.72 -10.70 -4.29
N THR A 32 11.20 -10.48 -5.52
CA THR A 32 12.16 -11.40 -6.16
C THR A 32 13.47 -11.55 -5.40
N THR A 33 13.80 -10.59 -4.52
CA THR A 33 15.01 -10.66 -3.68
C THR A 33 14.90 -11.67 -2.54
N PHE A 34 13.69 -12.09 -2.21
CA PHE A 34 13.42 -13.04 -1.12
C PHE A 34 12.77 -14.33 -1.60
N ALA A 35 11.71 -14.20 -2.40
CA ALA A 35 10.89 -15.33 -2.83
C ALA A 35 11.63 -16.24 -3.81
N SER A 36 11.38 -17.54 -3.69
CA SER A 36 11.86 -18.52 -4.68
C SER A 36 11.18 -18.34 -6.03
N MET A 37 9.89 -17.95 -6.03
CA MET A 37 9.11 -17.66 -7.22
C MET A 37 8.08 -16.55 -6.96
N VAL A 38 7.98 -15.59 -7.85
CA VAL A 38 6.95 -14.55 -7.87
C VAL A 38 5.99 -14.82 -9.03
N HIS A 39 4.75 -15.17 -8.72
CA HIS A 39 3.67 -15.32 -9.69
C HIS A 39 3.03 -13.95 -9.95
N TRP A 40 3.42 -13.28 -11.02
CA TRP A 40 2.87 -11.98 -11.37
C TRP A 40 1.59 -12.13 -12.20
N ILE A 41 0.45 -11.72 -11.64
CA ILE A 41 -0.88 -11.90 -12.22
C ILE A 41 -1.39 -10.56 -12.75
N THR A 42 -1.63 -10.47 -14.07
CA THR A 42 -2.10 -9.25 -14.72
C THR A 42 -3.33 -9.50 -15.59
N PHE A 43 -4.30 -8.59 -15.55
CA PHE A 43 -5.52 -8.67 -16.36
C PHE A 43 -5.31 -8.26 -17.82
N LYS A 44 -4.25 -7.55 -18.13
CA LYS A 44 -3.78 -7.17 -19.47
C LYS A 44 -2.27 -7.31 -19.55
N ASP A 45 -1.72 -7.28 -20.75
CA ASP A 45 -0.28 -7.26 -20.95
C ASP A 45 0.31 -5.91 -20.51
N PRO A 46 1.49 -5.87 -19.90
CA PRO A 46 2.20 -4.63 -19.64
C PRO A 46 2.63 -3.97 -20.96
N GLY A 47 2.78 -2.65 -20.95
CA GLY A 47 3.29 -1.90 -22.10
C GLY A 47 4.69 -2.36 -22.51
N LYS A 48 4.96 -2.37 -23.80
CA LYS A 48 6.30 -2.70 -24.31
C LYS A 48 7.35 -1.67 -23.88
N ASP A 49 6.91 -0.43 -23.69
CA ASP A 49 7.75 0.70 -23.29
C ASP A 49 7.85 0.85 -21.75
N ASP A 50 7.19 -0.02 -21.00
CA ASP A 50 7.29 -0.06 -19.54
C ASP A 50 8.58 -0.81 -19.15
N TYR A 51 9.66 -0.06 -19.01
CA TYR A 51 10.98 -0.59 -18.69
C TYR A 51 10.98 -1.45 -17.42
N HIS A 52 10.29 -1.01 -16.35
CA HIS A 52 10.26 -1.75 -15.10
C HIS A 52 9.51 -3.09 -15.23
N ALA A 53 8.41 -3.09 -15.99
CA ALA A 53 7.69 -4.33 -16.26
C ALA A 53 8.49 -5.29 -17.14
N GLN A 54 9.23 -4.78 -18.13
CA GLN A 54 10.09 -5.61 -18.98
C GLN A 54 11.28 -6.19 -18.20
N ASP A 55 11.86 -5.41 -17.29
CA ASP A 55 12.91 -5.87 -16.40
C ASP A 55 12.39 -7.00 -15.49
N LEU A 56 11.23 -6.82 -14.85
CA LEU A 56 10.57 -7.86 -14.05
C LEU A 56 10.34 -9.15 -14.85
N LEU A 57 9.89 -9.04 -16.10
CA LEU A 57 9.66 -10.19 -16.98
C LEU A 57 10.95 -10.94 -17.35
N SER A 58 12.11 -10.30 -17.26
CA SER A 58 13.41 -10.90 -17.55
C SER A 58 13.97 -11.73 -16.38
N MET A 59 13.42 -11.58 -15.18
CA MET A 59 13.91 -12.26 -13.98
C MET A 59 13.57 -13.75 -14.00
N SER A 60 14.54 -14.60 -13.65
CA SER A 60 14.41 -16.07 -13.72
C SER A 60 13.40 -16.65 -12.71
N ASN A 61 13.17 -15.94 -11.59
CA ASN A 61 12.21 -16.34 -10.56
C ASN A 61 10.88 -15.57 -10.65
N VAL A 62 10.49 -15.15 -11.86
CA VAL A 62 9.19 -14.53 -12.13
C VAL A 62 8.43 -15.37 -13.14
N LYS A 63 7.20 -15.73 -12.77
CA LYS A 63 6.24 -16.37 -13.67
C LYS A 63 5.06 -15.46 -13.94
N HIS A 64 4.97 -14.96 -15.17
CA HIS A 64 3.90 -14.05 -15.56
C HIS A 64 2.63 -14.77 -15.99
N TRP A 65 1.53 -14.47 -15.30
CA TRP A 65 0.18 -14.95 -15.61
C TRP A 65 -0.58 -13.85 -16.35
N ARG A 66 -0.43 -13.87 -17.66
CA ARG A 66 -0.99 -12.86 -18.57
C ARG A 66 -2.50 -13.02 -18.67
N ARG A 67 -3.22 -11.87 -18.83
CA ARG A 67 -4.66 -11.83 -19.08
C ARG A 67 -5.45 -12.66 -18.06
N SER A 68 -5.00 -12.59 -16.83
CA SER A 68 -5.48 -13.40 -15.71
C SER A 68 -6.01 -12.51 -14.58
N ARG A 69 -6.90 -13.04 -13.77
CA ARG A 69 -7.44 -12.38 -12.58
C ARG A 69 -7.37 -13.31 -11.40
N LEU A 70 -7.10 -12.74 -10.23
CA LEU A 70 -7.27 -13.45 -8.98
C LEU A 70 -8.77 -13.74 -8.78
N ALA A 71 -9.11 -15.01 -8.61
CA ALA A 71 -10.49 -15.46 -8.38
C ALA A 71 -10.76 -15.72 -6.88
N ALA A 72 -9.79 -16.30 -6.18
CA ALA A 72 -9.86 -16.52 -4.74
C ALA A 72 -8.46 -16.65 -4.14
N ILE A 73 -8.35 -16.41 -2.84
CA ILE A 73 -7.19 -16.75 -2.02
C ILE A 73 -7.62 -17.92 -1.15
N GLU A 74 -6.81 -18.96 -1.10
CA GLU A 74 -7.03 -20.17 -0.31
C GLU A 74 -6.12 -20.17 0.91
N GLY A 75 -6.65 -20.61 2.04
CA GLY A 75 -5.92 -20.64 3.30
C GLY A 75 -6.84 -20.86 4.49
N GLY A 76 -6.28 -20.76 5.67
CA GLY A 76 -6.98 -20.91 6.95
C GLY A 76 -6.26 -20.17 8.07
N ASP A 77 -6.47 -20.59 9.31
CA ASP A 77 -5.86 -19.96 10.49
C ASP A 77 -4.32 -19.98 10.46
N ALA A 78 -3.72 -20.91 9.74
CA ALA A 78 -2.27 -21.00 9.56
C ALA A 78 -1.70 -20.05 8.47
N GLY A 79 -2.55 -19.35 7.73
CA GLY A 79 -2.17 -18.42 6.67
C GLY A 79 -2.63 -18.86 5.28
N VAL A 80 -2.03 -18.23 4.27
CA VAL A 80 -2.31 -18.48 2.84
C VAL A 80 -1.63 -19.79 2.42
N THR A 81 -2.37 -20.64 1.70
CA THR A 81 -1.87 -21.92 1.13
C THR A 81 -1.98 -21.96 -0.38
N GLY A 82 -2.69 -21.00 -0.99
CA GLY A 82 -2.84 -20.96 -2.43
C GLY A 82 -3.65 -19.77 -2.95
N ALA A 83 -3.69 -19.67 -4.27
CA ALA A 83 -4.51 -18.71 -4.98
C ALA A 83 -5.16 -19.33 -6.20
N LYS A 84 -6.44 -19.05 -6.44
CA LYS A 84 -7.13 -19.40 -7.68
C LYS A 84 -7.01 -18.27 -8.69
N VAL A 85 -6.49 -18.60 -9.86
CA VAL A 85 -6.27 -17.64 -10.94
C VAL A 85 -7.10 -18.05 -12.15
N LYS A 86 -7.96 -17.15 -12.60
CA LYS A 86 -8.77 -17.36 -13.80
C LYS A 86 -8.14 -16.66 -15.00
N GLN A 87 -7.72 -17.41 -15.98
CA GLN A 87 -7.27 -16.89 -17.26
C GLN A 87 -8.48 -16.59 -18.17
N LYS A 88 -8.33 -15.62 -19.07
CA LYS A 88 -9.41 -15.17 -19.95
C LYS A 88 -9.98 -16.30 -20.82
N ASP A 89 -9.11 -17.21 -21.26
CA ASP A 89 -9.42 -18.22 -22.27
C ASP A 89 -9.67 -19.63 -21.66
N THR A 90 -9.75 -19.73 -20.31
CA THR A 90 -10.04 -21.01 -19.62
C THR A 90 -11.39 -20.97 -18.92
N SER A 91 -12.10 -22.11 -18.92
CA SER A 91 -13.38 -22.24 -18.22
C SER A 91 -13.19 -22.31 -16.70
N GLU A 92 -12.19 -23.04 -16.25
CA GLU A 92 -11.92 -23.30 -14.83
C GLU A 92 -10.71 -22.48 -14.33
N PRO A 93 -10.73 -22.00 -13.07
CA PRO A 93 -9.58 -21.40 -12.45
C PRO A 93 -8.46 -22.42 -12.23
N LEU A 94 -7.22 -21.99 -12.39
CA LEU A 94 -6.02 -22.73 -12.01
C LEU A 94 -5.70 -22.43 -10.56
N SER A 95 -5.30 -23.45 -9.79
CA SER A 95 -4.76 -23.27 -8.44
C SER A 95 -3.25 -23.09 -8.50
N LEU A 96 -2.76 -22.07 -7.81
CA LEU A 96 -1.35 -21.82 -7.56
C LEU A 96 -1.05 -22.12 -6.10
N GLU A 97 -0.02 -22.89 -5.84
CA GLU A 97 0.50 -23.11 -4.49
C GLU A 97 1.37 -21.90 -4.14
N VAL A 98 0.87 -21.01 -3.30
CA VAL A 98 1.58 -19.81 -2.85
C VAL A 98 1.31 -19.58 -1.37
N GLU A 99 2.31 -19.08 -0.66
CA GLU A 99 2.23 -18.82 0.77
C GLU A 99 1.91 -17.34 1.09
N GLY A 100 1.87 -16.47 0.06
CA GLY A 100 1.49 -15.07 0.19
C GLY A 100 0.88 -14.52 -1.09
N VAL A 101 -0.09 -13.60 -0.93
CA VAL A 101 -0.75 -12.90 -2.05
C VAL A 101 -0.75 -11.40 -1.78
N PHE A 102 -0.08 -10.64 -2.64
CA PHE A 102 0.02 -9.19 -2.59
C PHE A 102 -0.85 -8.58 -3.69
N VAL A 103 -1.82 -7.73 -3.32
CA VAL A 103 -2.83 -7.22 -4.25
C VAL A 103 -2.75 -5.70 -4.40
N TYR A 104 -2.45 -5.23 -5.62
CA TYR A 104 -2.26 -3.81 -5.97
C TYR A 104 -3.16 -3.42 -7.15
N GLN A 105 -4.47 -3.58 -7.01
CA GLN A 105 -5.40 -3.39 -8.14
C GLN A 105 -5.81 -1.95 -8.39
N ASN A 106 -5.95 -1.13 -7.35
CA ASN A 106 -6.62 0.17 -7.44
C ASN A 106 -5.71 1.39 -7.24
N GLY A 107 -4.39 1.17 -7.09
CA GLY A 107 -3.44 2.24 -6.74
C GLY A 107 -3.60 2.71 -5.29
N SER A 108 -2.67 3.58 -4.86
CA SER A 108 -2.55 4.05 -3.47
C SER A 108 -3.19 5.43 -3.24
N LYS A 109 -4.21 5.80 -4.04
CA LYS A 109 -4.88 7.09 -3.80
C LYS A 109 -5.59 7.06 -2.45
N PRO A 110 -5.39 8.09 -1.60
CA PRO A 110 -6.11 8.21 -0.34
C PRO A 110 -7.63 8.25 -0.59
N ILE A 111 -8.40 7.58 0.27
CA ILE A 111 -9.87 7.63 0.23
C ILE A 111 -10.28 8.87 1.01
N THR A 112 -10.52 9.96 0.32
CA THR A 112 -10.81 11.28 0.91
C THR A 112 -12.19 11.82 0.53
N ASP A 113 -12.97 11.09 -0.24
CA ASP A 113 -14.27 11.49 -0.78
C ASP A 113 -15.28 11.88 0.31
N PHE A 114 -15.16 11.32 1.51
CA PHE A 114 -16.03 11.64 2.66
C PHE A 114 -15.86 13.09 3.16
N ALA A 115 -14.71 13.71 2.92
CA ALA A 115 -14.44 15.09 3.31
C ALA A 115 -14.84 16.12 2.24
N GLY A 116 -15.12 15.67 1.01
CA GLY A 116 -15.53 16.52 -0.11
C GLY A 116 -14.57 17.71 -0.33
N ASP A 117 -15.12 18.87 -0.62
CA ASP A 117 -14.36 20.11 -0.86
C ASP A 117 -14.08 20.93 0.42
N GLN A 118 -14.31 20.34 1.61
CA GLN A 118 -14.18 21.06 2.87
C GLN A 118 -12.73 21.26 3.30
N VAL A 119 -11.84 20.38 2.88
CA VAL A 119 -10.40 20.44 3.18
C VAL A 119 -9.57 20.61 1.92
N GLU A 120 -8.37 21.15 2.05
CA GLU A 120 -7.42 21.24 0.93
C GLU A 120 -6.70 19.91 0.69
N TYR A 121 -6.45 19.62 -0.60
CA TYR A 121 -5.76 18.42 -1.04
C TYR A 121 -4.48 18.74 -1.82
N ASN A 122 -3.57 17.79 -1.85
CA ASN A 122 -2.45 17.76 -2.78
C ASN A 122 -2.86 17.26 -4.17
N ALA A 123 -1.93 17.34 -5.11
CA ALA A 123 -2.10 16.80 -6.46
C ALA A 123 -2.32 15.27 -6.49
N ASP A 124 -1.82 14.55 -5.49
CA ASP A 124 -2.00 13.09 -5.31
C ASP A 124 -3.28 12.72 -4.58
N GLY A 125 -4.08 13.71 -4.14
CA GLY A 125 -5.34 13.53 -3.44
C GLY A 125 -5.21 13.38 -1.92
N GLY A 126 -4.02 13.50 -1.35
CA GLY A 126 -3.84 13.51 0.10
C GLY A 126 -4.28 14.83 0.75
N VAL A 127 -4.88 14.77 1.93
CA VAL A 127 -5.28 15.95 2.70
C VAL A 127 -4.04 16.74 3.12
N LYS A 128 -4.01 18.05 2.82
CA LYS A 128 -2.92 18.93 3.27
C LYS A 128 -3.04 19.19 4.77
N VAL A 129 -1.92 19.00 5.47
CA VAL A 129 -1.77 19.33 6.88
C VAL A 129 -0.46 20.07 7.13
N ASP A 130 -0.43 20.81 8.24
CA ASP A 130 0.78 21.38 8.80
C ASP A 130 1.55 20.38 9.68
N ASP A 131 2.64 20.84 10.31
CA ASP A 131 3.46 20.00 11.21
C ASP A 131 2.70 19.55 12.48
N SER A 132 1.57 20.15 12.78
CA SER A 132 0.66 19.80 13.88
C SER A 132 -0.47 18.87 13.43
N MET A 133 -0.42 18.36 12.21
CA MET A 133 -1.47 17.57 11.56
C MET A 133 -2.78 18.33 11.35
N SER A 134 -2.80 19.67 11.48
CA SER A 134 -3.98 20.52 11.30
C SER A 134 -4.25 20.74 9.81
N THR A 135 -5.52 20.67 9.42
CA THR A 135 -5.95 21.04 8.07
C THR A 135 -6.18 22.56 7.98
N ASN A 136 -6.56 23.04 6.79
CA ASN A 136 -7.02 24.42 6.60
C ASN A 136 -8.33 24.75 7.35
N VAL A 137 -9.06 23.74 7.84
CA VAL A 137 -10.32 23.91 8.59
C VAL A 137 -10.06 23.86 10.09
N PRO A 138 -10.33 24.94 10.85
CA PRO A 138 -10.15 24.94 12.30
C PRO A 138 -10.92 23.80 13.00
N GLY A 139 -10.25 23.07 13.87
CA GLY A 139 -10.85 21.94 14.59
C GLY A 139 -10.86 20.62 13.80
N VAL A 140 -10.21 20.58 12.64
CA VAL A 140 -10.07 19.38 11.80
C VAL A 140 -8.61 19.02 11.60
N TRP A 141 -8.25 17.79 11.91
CA TRP A 141 -6.92 17.21 11.71
C TRP A 141 -7.01 15.99 10.79
N ALA A 142 -5.94 15.72 10.03
CA ALA A 142 -5.82 14.52 9.23
C ALA A 142 -4.50 13.82 9.54
N ILE A 143 -4.55 12.49 9.74
CA ILE A 143 -3.41 11.68 10.14
C ILE A 143 -3.30 10.41 9.30
N GLY A 144 -2.11 9.82 9.24
CA GLY A 144 -1.87 8.56 8.55
C GLY A 144 -1.93 8.69 7.03
N ASP A 145 -2.38 7.62 6.38
CA ASP A 145 -2.29 7.45 4.93
C ASP A 145 -3.15 8.42 4.10
N ILE A 146 -4.14 9.05 4.72
CA ILE A 146 -4.99 10.03 4.02
C ILE A 146 -4.35 11.41 3.88
N ARG A 147 -3.33 11.73 4.66
CA ARG A 147 -2.65 13.02 4.56
C ARG A 147 -1.59 13.02 3.46
N ASN A 148 -1.05 14.20 3.19
CA ASN A 148 -0.02 14.49 2.20
C ASN A 148 1.37 13.92 2.58
N THR A 149 1.48 12.61 2.76
CA THR A 149 2.75 11.95 3.06
C THR A 149 3.08 10.87 2.02
N PRO A 150 4.34 10.78 1.57
CA PRO A 150 4.80 9.65 0.77
C PRO A 150 5.05 8.38 1.60
N TYR A 151 5.09 8.50 2.93
CA TYR A 151 5.43 7.39 3.84
C TYR A 151 4.16 6.82 4.46
N LYS A 152 3.64 5.74 3.85
CA LYS A 152 2.40 5.06 4.27
C LYS A 152 2.74 3.83 5.10
N GLN A 153 3.08 4.08 6.37
CA GLN A 153 3.48 3.05 7.34
C GLN A 153 2.71 3.21 8.65
N ALA A 154 2.37 2.10 9.29
CA ALA A 154 1.61 2.11 10.55
C ALA A 154 2.32 2.92 11.66
N VAL A 155 3.65 2.84 11.74
CA VAL A 155 4.44 3.62 12.71
C VAL A 155 4.37 5.12 12.43
N VAL A 156 4.31 5.55 11.17
CA VAL A 156 4.14 6.96 10.78
C VAL A 156 2.75 7.42 11.17
N ALA A 157 1.70 6.64 10.85
CA ALA A 157 0.33 6.95 11.23
C ALA A 157 0.15 7.05 12.75
N ALA A 158 0.82 6.19 13.52
CA ALA A 158 0.82 6.27 14.98
C ALA A 158 1.53 7.53 15.50
N GLY A 159 2.65 7.92 14.89
CA GLY A 159 3.36 9.16 15.20
C GLY A 159 2.51 10.41 14.90
N ASP A 160 1.85 10.43 13.75
CA ASP A 160 0.90 11.48 13.39
C ASP A 160 -0.22 11.59 14.44
N GLY A 161 -0.77 10.46 14.88
CA GLY A 161 -1.79 10.41 15.92
C GLY A 161 -1.32 11.02 17.25
N CYS A 162 -0.08 10.76 17.63
CA CYS A 162 0.52 11.38 18.82
C CYS A 162 0.63 12.90 18.67
N ILE A 163 1.14 13.38 17.53
CA ILE A 163 1.26 14.82 17.25
C ILE A 163 -0.13 15.49 17.24
N ALA A 164 -1.10 14.89 16.55
CA ALA A 164 -2.45 15.42 16.46
C ALA A 164 -3.11 15.49 17.85
N ALA A 165 -2.97 14.46 18.70
CA ALA A 165 -3.53 14.46 20.04
C ALA A 165 -3.00 15.62 20.89
N MET A 166 -1.68 15.89 20.84
CA MET A 166 -1.09 17.04 21.54
C MET A 166 -1.54 18.37 20.96
N ALA A 167 -1.68 18.46 19.63
CA ALA A 167 -2.18 19.67 18.96
C ALA A 167 -3.65 19.95 19.31
N ILE A 168 -4.49 18.91 19.36
CA ILE A 168 -5.89 18.98 19.76
C ILE A 168 -6.01 19.42 21.22
N ASP A 169 -5.22 18.84 22.14
CA ASP A 169 -5.21 19.27 23.55
C ASP A 169 -4.85 20.75 23.70
N ARG A 170 -3.82 21.20 22.97
CA ARG A 170 -3.44 22.62 22.91
C ARG A 170 -4.59 23.49 22.39
N TYR A 171 -5.25 23.08 21.32
CA TYR A 171 -6.35 23.82 20.70
C TYR A 171 -7.54 23.94 21.65
N LEU A 172 -7.99 22.83 22.24
CA LEU A 172 -9.15 22.78 23.14
C LEU A 172 -8.92 23.58 24.43
N ASN A 173 -7.71 23.60 24.95
CA ASN A 173 -7.35 24.30 26.18
C ASN A 173 -6.80 25.73 25.94
N HIS A 174 -6.85 26.25 24.70
CA HIS A 174 -6.38 27.57 24.32
C HIS A 174 -4.93 27.86 24.75
N ARG A 175 -4.05 26.86 24.74
CA ARG A 175 -2.66 26.97 25.15
C ARG A 175 -1.79 27.50 23.99
N LYS A 176 -0.76 28.29 24.33
CA LYS A 176 0.23 28.77 23.35
C LYS A 176 1.26 27.68 23.01
N THR A 177 1.61 26.82 23.96
CA THR A 177 2.59 25.74 23.83
C THR A 177 1.93 24.38 24.03
N VAL A 178 2.58 23.31 23.53
CA VAL A 178 2.06 21.93 23.65
C VAL A 178 2.07 21.48 25.11
N LYS A 179 3.15 21.79 25.86
CA LYS A 179 3.26 21.53 27.30
C LYS A 179 3.98 22.66 27.99
N PRO A 180 3.46 23.18 29.15
CA PRO A 180 4.12 24.25 29.89
C PRO A 180 5.50 23.86 30.46
N ASP A 181 5.69 22.59 30.78
CA ASP A 181 6.93 22.02 31.35
C ASP A 181 8.05 21.78 30.34
N TRP A 182 7.79 22.01 29.03
CA TRP A 182 8.81 21.94 27.98
C TRP A 182 9.32 23.32 27.58
N ASP A 183 8.76 24.36 28.15
CA ASP A 183 9.23 25.73 27.95
C ASP A 183 10.40 25.98 28.91
N HIS A 184 11.61 25.77 28.40
CA HIS A 184 12.87 26.02 29.13
C HIS A 184 13.39 27.46 28.91
N SER A 185 12.50 28.43 28.65
CA SER A 185 12.86 29.84 28.52
C SER A 185 13.20 30.50 29.84
#